data_85c566e257e9095485dbb08a38639aaf
#
_entry.id   85c566e257e9095485dbb08a38639aaf
#
_cell.length_a   1.000
_cell.length_b   1.000
_cell.length_c   1.000
_cell.angle_alpha   90.00
_cell.angle_beta   90.00
_cell.angle_gamma   90.00
#
_symmetry.space_group_name_H-M   'P 1'
#
loop_
_entity.id
_entity.type
_entity.pdbx_description
1 polymer ?
#
loop_
_entity_poly.entity_id
_entity_poly.type
_entity_poly.pdbx_seq_one_letter_code
_entity_poly.pdbx_strand_id
1 'polypeptide(L)'
;MTSDLLPEAPADTRTTARRDLRRDLYAAAAAVLLFAAAAVVGTVIEHRDGTLFVNWPPLLAYWAPHIGPGTPAAIAVAVAVVAYGPALAARLPWRRLLLAVWAAGTAWTFSLALVDGWQRGIARRLTTRYEYLQVIDRFQDIPATLRDFTSHIVVGASPEHWPAHIAGHPPAATLTFVYLDRVGLGGGAWAGVWCITVGATAALGVLVTVRALADEKLARRAAPFLALAPAAVWMGTSADGYFAAVAAWAVALLALAVTGHRPRRTGLASGLLFGLTVFLSYGLTLYVVIAAAVLVLGSRRARPLPFALAGFVVVPVVFTAMGFYWWEAYDLLVTRYDQGAGGTRPQAYWVWANLACQVLVVGLATVAGLRRAGAVLLRRDRTAAFRLGVLVLGALVAMLVADLSGMSKAETERIWLPFALWLLPACALLPGPRAWLAAQAVLALLVNHLLLTGW
;
A
#
# COMPACT_ATOMS: atom_id res chain seq x y z
N MET A 1 15.85 53.73 -4.91
CA MET A 1 15.30 52.47 -5.48
C MET A 1 16.48 51.58 -5.80
N THR A 2 16.90 50.77 -4.86
CA THR A 2 17.93 49.75 -5.03
C THR A 2 17.21 48.40 -5.09
N SER A 3 17.20 47.81 -6.29
CA SER A 3 16.67 46.47 -6.50
C SER A 3 17.66 45.49 -5.88
N ASP A 4 17.26 44.86 -4.76
CA ASP A 4 17.96 43.72 -4.17
C ASP A 4 17.86 42.53 -5.14
N LEU A 5 18.86 42.42 -6.00
CA LEU A 5 19.10 41.23 -6.80
C LEU A 5 19.61 40.13 -5.83
N LEU A 6 18.77 39.14 -5.56
CA LEU A 6 19.19 37.92 -4.88
C LEU A 6 20.40 37.32 -5.63
N PRO A 7 21.46 36.89 -4.93
CA PRO A 7 22.65 36.35 -5.58
C PRO A 7 22.30 35.17 -6.44
N GLU A 8 22.62 35.25 -7.71
CA GLU A 8 22.45 34.14 -8.65
C GLU A 8 23.31 32.93 -8.21
N ALA A 9 22.69 31.77 -8.06
CA ALA A 9 23.42 30.54 -7.73
C ALA A 9 24.53 30.27 -8.79
N PRO A 10 25.70 29.77 -8.36
CA PRO A 10 26.81 29.49 -9.28
C PRO A 10 26.39 28.63 -10.49
N ALA A 11 26.92 28.97 -11.68
CA ALA A 11 26.53 28.33 -12.94
C ALA A 11 26.64 26.76 -12.90
N ASP A 12 27.59 26.23 -12.14
CA ASP A 12 27.82 24.79 -11.96
C ASP A 12 26.69 24.10 -11.20
N THR A 13 26.07 24.78 -10.22
CA THR A 13 24.90 24.23 -9.49
C THR A 13 23.64 24.20 -10.33
N ARG A 14 23.45 25.17 -11.25
CA ARG A 14 22.30 25.16 -12.19
C ARG A 14 22.41 24.08 -13.24
N THR A 15 23.61 23.82 -13.77
CA THR A 15 23.84 22.75 -14.76
C THR A 15 23.62 21.36 -14.15
N THR A 16 24.10 21.13 -12.93
CA THR A 16 23.89 19.88 -12.20
C THR A 16 22.41 19.65 -11.88
N ALA A 17 21.68 20.67 -11.42
CA ALA A 17 20.27 20.58 -11.14
C ALA A 17 19.42 20.26 -12.40
N ARG A 18 19.75 20.89 -13.54
CA ARG A 18 19.09 20.59 -14.83
C ARG A 18 19.37 19.17 -15.30
N ARG A 19 20.61 18.68 -15.15
CA ARG A 19 20.99 17.31 -15.51
C ARG A 19 20.23 16.29 -14.68
N ASP A 20 20.10 16.53 -13.38
CA ASP A 20 19.35 15.64 -12.49
C ASP A 20 17.84 15.63 -12.80
N LEU A 21 17.26 16.79 -13.09
CA LEU A 21 15.86 16.87 -13.50
C LEU A 21 15.61 16.10 -14.81
N ARG A 22 16.49 16.22 -15.80
CA ARG A 22 16.37 15.45 -17.06
C ARG A 22 16.40 13.94 -16.79
N ARG A 23 17.25 13.47 -15.89
CA ARG A 23 17.31 12.06 -15.49
C ARG A 23 16.03 11.60 -14.77
N ASP A 24 15.45 12.46 -13.94
CA ASP A 24 14.16 12.21 -13.27
C ASP A 24 13.04 12.06 -14.31
N LEU A 25 13.00 12.95 -15.31
CA LEU A 25 12.03 12.89 -16.40
C LEU A 25 12.23 11.66 -17.30
N TYR A 26 13.47 11.24 -17.57
CA TYR A 26 13.74 10.00 -18.30
C TYR A 26 13.27 8.77 -17.53
N ALA A 27 13.45 8.73 -16.20
CA ALA A 27 12.94 7.65 -15.38
C ALA A 27 11.40 7.58 -15.43
N ALA A 28 10.73 8.74 -15.33
CA ALA A 28 9.28 8.82 -15.46
C ALA A 28 8.79 8.39 -16.86
N ALA A 29 9.48 8.84 -17.93
CA ALA A 29 9.16 8.45 -19.31
C ALA A 29 9.37 6.94 -19.53
N ALA A 30 10.45 6.35 -19.02
CA ALA A 30 10.68 4.92 -19.08
C ALA A 30 9.59 4.11 -18.38
N ALA A 31 9.07 4.60 -17.25
CA ALA A 31 7.94 3.97 -16.56
C ALA A 31 6.65 4.04 -17.37
N VAL A 32 6.36 5.16 -18.03
CA VAL A 32 5.22 5.28 -18.95
C VAL A 32 5.36 4.31 -20.12
N LEU A 33 6.56 4.18 -20.70
CA LEU A 33 6.83 3.24 -21.78
C LEU A 33 6.69 1.78 -21.32
N LEU A 34 7.14 1.47 -20.09
CA LEU A 34 6.94 0.14 -19.50
C LEU A 34 5.44 -0.19 -19.39
N PHE A 35 4.63 0.75 -18.89
CA PHE A 35 3.19 0.55 -18.80
C PHE A 35 2.54 0.40 -20.19
N ALA A 36 2.90 1.25 -21.16
CA ALA A 36 2.40 1.17 -22.51
C ALA A 36 2.76 -0.17 -23.19
N ALA A 37 4.00 -0.64 -23.00
CA ALA A 37 4.41 -1.95 -23.49
C ALA A 37 3.62 -3.08 -22.85
N ALA A 38 3.39 -3.03 -21.52
CA ALA A 38 2.56 -4.02 -20.83
C ALA A 38 1.12 -4.03 -21.33
N ALA A 39 0.54 -2.84 -21.59
CA ALA A 39 -0.79 -2.74 -22.12
C ALA A 39 -0.90 -3.35 -23.55
N VAL A 40 0.04 -3.03 -24.44
CA VAL A 40 0.05 -3.56 -25.81
C VAL A 40 0.25 -5.08 -25.81
N VAL A 41 1.29 -5.57 -25.14
CA VAL A 41 1.59 -7.01 -25.07
C VAL A 41 0.46 -7.77 -24.39
N GLY A 42 -0.07 -7.25 -23.29
CA GLY A 42 -1.18 -7.86 -22.58
C GLY A 42 -2.45 -7.92 -23.42
N THR A 43 -2.77 -6.86 -24.16
CA THR A 43 -3.92 -6.86 -25.09
C THR A 43 -3.75 -7.93 -26.17
N VAL A 44 -2.55 -8.10 -26.73
CA VAL A 44 -2.28 -9.16 -27.73
C VAL A 44 -2.47 -10.54 -27.12
N ILE A 45 -1.92 -10.80 -25.93
CA ILE A 45 -2.06 -12.10 -25.25
C ILE A 45 -3.54 -12.38 -24.93
N GLU A 46 -4.27 -11.40 -24.39
CA GLU A 46 -5.67 -11.59 -24.03
C GLU A 46 -6.55 -11.86 -25.24
N HIS A 47 -6.34 -11.15 -26.38
CA HIS A 47 -7.08 -11.39 -27.61
C HIS A 47 -6.74 -12.74 -28.26
N ARG A 48 -5.48 -13.18 -28.16
CA ARG A 48 -5.03 -14.41 -28.78
C ARG A 48 -5.33 -15.65 -27.96
N ASP A 49 -5.03 -15.58 -26.65
CA ASP A 49 -4.95 -16.75 -25.78
C ASP A 49 -6.04 -16.73 -24.69
N GLY A 50 -6.60 -15.56 -24.34
CA GLY A 50 -7.64 -15.39 -23.31
C GLY A 50 -7.20 -15.80 -21.90
N THR A 51 -5.88 -15.72 -21.62
CA THR A 51 -5.29 -16.30 -20.39
C THR A 51 -4.99 -15.31 -19.29
N LEU A 52 -5.15 -14.01 -19.52
CA LEU A 52 -4.84 -12.99 -18.52
C LEU A 52 -5.99 -12.79 -17.53
N PHE A 53 -7.23 -13.01 -17.96
CA PHE A 53 -8.45 -12.77 -17.17
C PHE A 53 -8.53 -11.36 -16.61
N VAL A 54 -8.12 -10.36 -17.39
CA VAL A 54 -8.23 -8.94 -17.09
C VAL A 54 -8.79 -8.20 -18.32
N ASN A 55 -9.75 -7.29 -18.09
CA ASN A 55 -10.48 -6.67 -19.18
C ASN A 55 -9.73 -5.49 -19.82
N TRP A 56 -8.75 -4.93 -19.15
CA TRP A 56 -7.93 -3.82 -19.65
C TRP A 56 -6.45 -4.04 -19.25
N PRO A 57 -5.74 -4.98 -19.91
CA PRO A 57 -4.38 -5.34 -19.53
C PRO A 57 -3.45 -4.13 -19.42
N PRO A 58 -2.58 -4.09 -18.42
CA PRO A 58 -2.35 -5.10 -17.37
C PRO A 58 -3.27 -4.99 -16.15
N LEU A 59 -4.29 -4.11 -16.16
CA LEU A 59 -5.17 -3.85 -15.02
C LEU A 59 -6.47 -4.66 -15.10
N LEU A 60 -6.96 -5.08 -13.94
CA LEU A 60 -8.33 -5.57 -13.81
C LEU A 60 -9.29 -4.36 -13.81
N ALA A 61 -9.60 -3.85 -14.98
CA ALA A 61 -10.40 -2.66 -15.17
C ALA A 61 -11.13 -2.70 -16.53
N TYR A 62 -12.08 -1.79 -16.69
CA TYR A 62 -12.73 -1.51 -17.97
C TYR A 62 -12.47 -0.07 -18.39
N TRP A 63 -12.26 0.16 -19.67
CA TRP A 63 -12.26 1.51 -20.21
C TRP A 63 -13.68 2.07 -20.17
N ALA A 64 -13.93 3.01 -19.29
CA ALA A 64 -15.23 3.61 -19.07
C ALA A 64 -15.07 5.05 -18.58
N PRO A 65 -14.84 6.02 -19.47
CA PRO A 65 -14.74 7.43 -19.07
C PRO A 65 -16.03 7.90 -18.39
N HIS A 66 -15.91 8.41 -17.16
CA HIS A 66 -17.05 8.85 -16.38
C HIS A 66 -16.69 9.98 -15.41
N ILE A 67 -17.71 10.68 -14.96
CA ILE A 67 -17.68 11.67 -13.89
C ILE A 67 -18.79 11.33 -12.89
N GLY A 68 -18.63 11.70 -11.64
CA GLY A 68 -19.63 11.41 -10.64
C GLY A 68 -19.61 12.35 -9.45
N PRO A 69 -20.40 12.05 -8.39
CA PRO A 69 -20.59 12.95 -7.25
C PRO A 69 -19.28 13.33 -6.54
N GLY A 70 -18.30 12.43 -6.54
CA GLY A 70 -16.98 12.66 -5.92
C GLY A 70 -16.04 13.55 -6.72
N THR A 71 -16.26 13.72 -8.04
CA THR A 71 -15.35 14.45 -8.93
C THR A 71 -15.00 15.86 -8.45
N PRO A 72 -15.98 16.74 -8.08
CA PRO A 72 -15.66 18.09 -7.61
C PRO A 72 -14.80 18.07 -6.34
N ALA A 73 -15.11 17.16 -5.40
CA ALA A 73 -14.38 17.03 -4.15
C ALA A 73 -12.94 16.49 -4.40
N ALA A 74 -12.77 15.50 -5.29
CA ALA A 74 -11.47 14.99 -5.67
C ALA A 74 -10.57 16.08 -6.28
N ILE A 75 -11.10 16.88 -7.20
CA ILE A 75 -10.39 18.02 -7.77
C ILE A 75 -10.03 19.06 -6.70
N ALA A 76 -10.97 19.40 -5.81
CA ALA A 76 -10.75 20.37 -4.74
C ALA A 76 -9.64 19.92 -3.77
N VAL A 77 -9.67 18.64 -3.33
CA VAL A 77 -8.62 18.07 -2.47
C VAL A 77 -7.27 18.06 -3.18
N ALA A 78 -7.22 17.65 -4.45
CA ALA A 78 -6.00 17.66 -5.25
C ALA A 78 -5.39 19.09 -5.32
N VAL A 79 -6.18 20.07 -5.71
CA VAL A 79 -5.76 21.47 -5.79
C VAL A 79 -5.29 22.00 -4.43
N ALA A 80 -6.03 21.73 -3.36
CA ALA A 80 -5.68 22.18 -2.00
C ALA A 80 -4.34 21.59 -1.54
N VAL A 81 -4.13 20.27 -1.72
CA VAL A 81 -2.88 19.61 -1.31
C VAL A 81 -1.71 20.04 -2.18
N VAL A 82 -1.88 20.21 -3.49
CA VAL A 82 -0.82 20.72 -4.38
C VAL A 82 -0.42 22.16 -4.02
N ALA A 83 -1.39 23.03 -3.79
CA ALA A 83 -1.15 24.43 -3.49
C ALA A 83 -0.54 24.64 -2.09
N TYR A 84 -1.14 24.02 -1.07
CA TYR A 84 -0.87 24.32 0.33
C TYR A 84 -0.10 23.20 1.05
N GLY A 85 -0.18 21.96 0.59
CA GLY A 85 0.40 20.79 1.26
C GLY A 85 1.89 20.94 1.61
N PRO A 86 2.79 21.35 0.69
CA PRO A 86 4.20 21.52 1.01
C PRO A 86 4.46 22.61 2.06
N ALA A 87 3.72 23.71 2.03
CA ALA A 87 3.87 24.81 2.99
C ALA A 87 3.34 24.41 4.39
N LEU A 88 2.19 23.74 4.44
CA LEU A 88 1.62 23.22 5.69
C LEU A 88 2.52 22.14 6.30
N ALA A 89 3.05 21.23 5.48
CA ALA A 89 3.97 20.21 5.94
C ALA A 89 5.24 20.78 6.56
N ALA A 90 5.74 21.91 6.04
CA ALA A 90 6.90 22.58 6.60
C ALA A 90 6.61 23.30 7.94
N ARG A 91 5.41 23.85 8.14
CA ARG A 91 5.09 24.79 9.22
C ARG A 91 4.29 24.18 10.38
N LEU A 92 3.41 23.19 10.11
CA LEU A 92 2.54 22.64 11.14
C LEU A 92 3.35 21.93 12.25
N PRO A 93 2.94 22.05 13.52
CA PRO A 93 3.42 21.16 14.57
C PRO A 93 3.21 19.70 14.19
N TRP A 94 4.15 18.80 14.54
CA TRP A 94 4.16 17.41 14.08
C TRP A 94 2.82 16.70 14.23
N ARG A 95 2.18 16.79 15.42
CA ARG A 95 0.87 16.13 15.66
C ARG A 95 -0.23 16.66 14.74
N ARG A 96 -0.26 18.00 14.50
CA ARG A 96 -1.22 18.62 13.57
C ARG A 96 -0.92 18.24 12.12
N LEU A 97 0.34 18.06 11.76
CA LEU A 97 0.72 17.56 10.45
C LEU A 97 0.17 16.14 10.22
N LEU A 98 0.34 15.24 11.18
CA LEU A 98 -0.22 13.88 11.08
C LEU A 98 -1.74 13.90 10.90
N LEU A 99 -2.45 14.70 11.69
CA LEU A 99 -3.91 14.86 11.54
C LEU A 99 -4.30 15.42 10.17
N ALA A 100 -3.56 16.42 9.67
CA ALA A 100 -3.80 17.00 8.34
C ALA A 100 -3.56 15.97 7.21
N VAL A 101 -2.51 15.14 7.33
CA VAL A 101 -2.21 14.06 6.37
C VAL A 101 -3.33 13.02 6.39
N TRP A 102 -3.75 12.58 7.57
CA TRP A 102 -4.86 11.65 7.69
C TRP A 102 -6.15 12.19 7.11
N ALA A 103 -6.52 13.42 7.47
CA ALA A 103 -7.74 14.06 6.98
C ALA A 103 -7.71 14.26 5.45
N ALA A 104 -6.58 14.74 4.91
CA ALA A 104 -6.41 14.94 3.47
C ALA A 104 -6.41 13.59 2.72
N GLY A 105 -5.70 12.57 3.22
CA GLY A 105 -5.69 11.23 2.63
C GLY A 105 -7.04 10.54 2.68
N THR A 106 -7.77 10.67 3.80
CA THR A 106 -9.15 10.18 3.94
C THR A 106 -10.08 10.89 2.96
N ALA A 107 -10.04 12.23 2.91
CA ALA A 107 -10.86 13.02 1.99
C ALA A 107 -10.53 12.68 0.53
N TRP A 108 -9.25 12.49 0.19
CA TRP A 108 -8.81 12.07 -1.12
C TRP A 108 -9.39 10.72 -1.52
N THR A 109 -9.22 9.71 -0.69
CA THR A 109 -9.70 8.35 -0.95
C THR A 109 -11.23 8.29 -1.04
N PHE A 110 -11.95 8.97 -0.11
CA PHE A 110 -13.41 9.06 -0.20
C PHE A 110 -13.89 9.77 -1.46
N SER A 111 -13.24 10.87 -1.84
CA SER A 111 -13.61 11.63 -3.04
C SER A 111 -13.46 10.78 -4.31
N LEU A 112 -12.35 10.04 -4.42
CA LEU A 112 -12.12 9.12 -5.55
C LEU A 112 -13.13 7.99 -5.55
N ALA A 113 -13.39 7.34 -4.43
CA ALA A 113 -14.39 6.28 -4.33
C ALA A 113 -15.80 6.79 -4.69
N LEU A 114 -16.13 8.00 -4.30
CA LEU A 114 -17.42 8.64 -4.61
C LEU A 114 -17.58 9.09 -6.07
N VAL A 115 -16.53 9.07 -6.88
CA VAL A 115 -16.69 9.25 -8.35
C VAL A 115 -17.62 8.17 -8.90
N ASP A 116 -17.52 6.93 -8.41
CA ASP A 116 -18.44 5.83 -8.72
C ASP A 116 -19.78 5.92 -7.96
N GLY A 117 -19.96 6.92 -7.11
CA GLY A 117 -21.11 7.07 -6.23
C GLY A 117 -21.05 6.16 -5.00
N TRP A 118 -21.96 6.41 -4.02
CA TRP A 118 -21.97 5.71 -2.74
C TRP A 118 -22.12 4.19 -2.86
N GLN A 119 -23.06 3.75 -3.69
CA GLN A 119 -23.37 2.32 -3.78
C GLN A 119 -22.23 1.54 -4.42
N ARG A 120 -21.74 1.97 -5.58
CA ARG A 120 -20.69 1.27 -6.31
C ARG A 120 -19.32 1.48 -5.65
N GLY A 121 -18.97 2.71 -5.32
CA GLY A 121 -17.67 3.07 -4.80
C GLY A 121 -17.42 2.67 -3.34
N ILE A 122 -18.49 2.53 -2.51
CA ILE A 122 -18.33 2.26 -1.08
C ILE A 122 -19.17 1.07 -0.61
N ALA A 123 -20.51 1.16 -0.66
CA ALA A 123 -21.36 0.25 0.08
C ALA A 123 -21.42 -1.18 -0.48
N ARG A 124 -21.16 -1.38 -1.77
CA ARG A 124 -21.24 -2.69 -2.43
C ARG A 124 -19.90 -3.34 -2.73
N ARG A 125 -18.77 -2.66 -2.50
CA ARG A 125 -17.45 -3.21 -2.85
C ARG A 125 -17.14 -4.50 -2.08
N LEU A 126 -17.29 -4.48 -0.76
CA LEU A 126 -17.01 -5.64 0.10
C LEU A 126 -18.20 -6.60 0.24
N THR A 127 -19.23 -6.47 -0.62
CA THR A 127 -20.38 -7.38 -0.64
C THR A 127 -20.49 -8.22 -1.91
N THR A 128 -19.46 -8.21 -2.77
CA THR A 128 -19.46 -9.08 -3.96
C THR A 128 -19.32 -10.55 -3.56
N ARG A 129 -19.64 -11.47 -4.47
CA ARG A 129 -19.59 -12.92 -4.23
C ARG A 129 -18.21 -13.45 -3.78
N TYR A 130 -17.16 -12.66 -3.89
CA TYR A 130 -15.79 -13.05 -3.54
C TYR A 130 -15.37 -12.54 -2.16
N GLU A 131 -16.18 -11.67 -1.54
CA GLU A 131 -15.78 -10.82 -0.42
C GLU A 131 -16.16 -11.38 0.96
N TYR A 132 -15.53 -10.84 1.99
CA TYR A 132 -15.59 -11.26 3.39
C TYR A 132 -17.01 -11.22 3.97
N LEU A 133 -17.86 -10.27 3.54
CA LEU A 133 -19.21 -10.10 4.09
C LEU A 133 -20.17 -11.21 3.68
N GLN A 134 -19.80 -12.04 2.70
CA GLN A 134 -20.62 -13.19 2.28
C GLN A 134 -20.69 -14.32 3.31
N VAL A 135 -19.81 -14.33 4.29
CA VAL A 135 -19.67 -15.45 5.23
C VAL A 135 -19.81 -15.07 6.70
N ILE A 136 -20.25 -13.83 7.00
CA ILE A 136 -20.39 -13.34 8.39
C ILE A 136 -21.24 -14.30 9.24
N ASP A 137 -22.33 -14.78 8.68
CA ASP A 137 -23.27 -15.70 9.38
C ASP A 137 -22.67 -17.06 9.72
N ARG A 138 -21.59 -17.48 9.03
CA ARG A 138 -20.87 -18.73 9.32
C ARG A 138 -19.96 -18.62 10.55
N PHE A 139 -19.72 -17.40 11.08
CA PHE A 139 -18.86 -17.12 12.24
C PHE A 139 -19.64 -16.94 13.55
N GLN A 140 -20.80 -17.59 13.70
CA GLN A 140 -21.57 -17.54 14.96
C GLN A 140 -20.76 -18.14 16.12
N ASP A 141 -20.20 -19.33 15.93
CA ASP A 141 -19.22 -19.96 16.82
C ASP A 141 -17.82 -19.81 16.21
N ILE A 142 -17.09 -18.76 16.59
CA ILE A 142 -15.76 -18.47 16.05
C ILE A 142 -14.78 -19.63 16.28
N PRO A 143 -14.64 -20.23 17.50
CA PRO A 143 -13.76 -21.37 17.71
C PRO A 143 -14.09 -22.58 16.83
N ALA A 144 -15.37 -22.90 16.64
CA ALA A 144 -15.78 -24.00 15.76
C ALA A 144 -15.41 -23.72 14.30
N THR A 145 -15.72 -22.50 13.82
CA THR A 145 -15.40 -22.09 12.45
C THR A 145 -13.90 -22.06 12.18
N LEU A 146 -13.08 -21.67 13.16
CA LEU A 146 -11.62 -21.66 13.00
C LEU A 146 -11.02 -23.07 12.94
N ARG A 147 -11.55 -24.03 13.70
CA ARG A 147 -11.12 -25.45 13.62
C ARG A 147 -11.42 -26.06 12.26
N ASP A 148 -12.53 -25.63 11.64
CA ASP A 148 -12.99 -26.17 10.36
C ASP A 148 -12.55 -25.31 9.16
N PHE A 149 -11.82 -24.21 9.39
CA PHE A 149 -11.52 -23.21 8.36
C PHE A 149 -10.75 -23.78 7.18
N THR A 150 -9.75 -24.64 7.43
CA THR A 150 -8.87 -25.22 6.40
C THR A 150 -9.59 -26.18 5.49
N SER A 151 -10.62 -26.89 5.99
CA SER A 151 -11.40 -27.84 5.21
C SER A 151 -12.19 -27.20 4.07
N HIS A 152 -12.39 -25.87 4.08
CA HIS A 152 -13.16 -25.12 3.09
C HIS A 152 -12.29 -24.28 2.12
N ILE A 153 -10.96 -24.38 2.16
CA ILE A 153 -10.08 -23.51 1.34
C ILE A 153 -10.12 -23.91 -0.14
N VAL A 154 -9.97 -25.18 -0.46
CA VAL A 154 -9.89 -25.66 -1.85
C VAL A 154 -11.25 -25.68 -2.54
N VAL A 155 -11.28 -25.53 -3.88
CA VAL A 155 -12.51 -25.65 -4.68
C VAL A 155 -13.01 -27.09 -4.62
N GLY A 156 -14.32 -27.25 -4.47
CA GLY A 156 -14.95 -28.56 -4.36
C GLY A 156 -15.04 -29.11 -2.94
N ALA A 157 -14.59 -28.34 -1.93
CA ALA A 157 -14.79 -28.69 -0.53
C ALA A 157 -16.29 -28.83 -0.19
N SER A 158 -16.62 -29.79 0.67
CA SER A 158 -17.99 -30.04 1.13
C SER A 158 -18.16 -29.53 2.58
N PRO A 159 -19.31 -28.96 2.94
CA PRO A 159 -20.49 -28.71 2.11
C PRO A 159 -20.34 -27.56 1.12
N GLU A 160 -19.42 -26.61 1.35
CA GLU A 160 -19.19 -25.44 0.51
C GLU A 160 -17.80 -24.87 0.76
N HIS A 161 -17.08 -24.52 -0.31
CA HIS A 161 -15.78 -23.85 -0.18
C HIS A 161 -15.93 -22.34 0.11
N TRP A 162 -14.89 -21.77 0.72
CA TRP A 162 -14.83 -20.33 0.96
C TRP A 162 -14.82 -19.52 -0.35
N PRO A 163 -15.48 -18.34 -0.38
CA PRO A 163 -15.24 -17.33 -1.41
C PRO A 163 -13.75 -16.97 -1.53
N ALA A 164 -13.34 -16.46 -2.70
CA ALA A 164 -11.93 -16.32 -3.05
C ALA A 164 -11.11 -15.49 -2.04
N HIS A 165 -11.65 -14.38 -1.54
CA HIS A 165 -10.91 -13.54 -0.59
C HIS A 165 -10.80 -14.17 0.81
N ILE A 166 -11.80 -14.95 1.23
CA ILE A 166 -11.72 -15.68 2.49
C ILE A 166 -10.71 -16.82 2.40
N ALA A 167 -10.77 -17.62 1.32
CA ALA A 167 -9.79 -18.68 1.08
C ALA A 167 -8.36 -18.12 0.92
N GLY A 168 -8.23 -16.95 0.32
CA GLY A 168 -6.96 -16.29 0.02
C GLY A 168 -6.28 -15.61 1.22
N HIS A 169 -6.94 -15.52 2.38
CA HIS A 169 -6.44 -14.80 3.55
C HIS A 169 -6.59 -15.62 4.82
N PRO A 170 -5.68 -15.46 5.79
CA PRO A 170 -5.89 -15.99 7.14
C PRO A 170 -7.14 -15.39 7.80
N PRO A 171 -7.75 -16.07 8.78
CA PRO A 171 -9.07 -15.74 9.28
C PRO A 171 -9.18 -14.38 10.00
N ALA A 172 -8.09 -13.74 10.43
CA ALA A 172 -8.16 -12.41 11.03
C ALA A 172 -8.72 -11.36 10.06
N ALA A 173 -8.53 -11.55 8.76
CA ALA A 173 -9.13 -10.69 7.74
C ALA A 173 -10.66 -10.71 7.81
N THR A 174 -11.26 -11.89 7.81
CA THR A 174 -12.72 -12.09 7.94
C THR A 174 -13.21 -11.68 9.32
N LEU A 175 -12.50 -12.07 10.39
CA LEU A 175 -12.86 -11.73 11.77
C LEU A 175 -12.94 -10.22 12.02
N THR A 176 -12.17 -9.41 11.30
CA THR A 176 -12.31 -7.95 11.37
C THR A 176 -13.75 -7.51 11.07
N PHE A 177 -14.34 -8.03 9.99
CA PHE A 177 -15.69 -7.68 9.58
C PHE A 177 -16.77 -8.36 10.45
N VAL A 178 -16.49 -9.57 10.93
CA VAL A 178 -17.34 -10.25 11.93
C VAL A 178 -17.45 -9.42 13.22
N TYR A 179 -16.34 -8.89 13.72
CA TYR A 179 -16.37 -8.05 14.91
C TYR A 179 -17.00 -6.68 14.66
N LEU A 180 -16.82 -6.08 13.48
CA LEU A 180 -17.56 -4.86 13.12
C LEU A 180 -19.07 -5.10 13.14
N ASP A 181 -19.52 -6.22 12.57
CA ASP A 181 -20.95 -6.59 12.58
C ASP A 181 -21.47 -6.77 14.01
N ARG A 182 -20.74 -7.50 14.86
CA ARG A 182 -21.12 -7.75 16.27
C ARG A 182 -21.23 -6.47 17.13
N VAL A 183 -20.50 -5.42 16.79
CA VAL A 183 -20.60 -4.12 17.49
C VAL A 183 -21.62 -3.17 16.84
N GLY A 184 -22.44 -3.66 15.90
CA GLY A 184 -23.48 -2.88 15.24
C GLY A 184 -23.00 -2.05 14.03
N LEU A 185 -21.77 -2.28 13.55
CA LEU A 185 -21.19 -1.65 12.36
C LEU A 185 -21.18 -2.64 11.18
N GLY A 186 -22.26 -3.39 11.02
CA GLY A 186 -22.41 -4.38 9.97
C GLY A 186 -22.69 -3.80 8.59
N GLY A 187 -22.48 -4.64 7.57
CA GLY A 187 -22.75 -4.32 6.17
C GLY A 187 -21.65 -3.56 5.45
N GLY A 188 -21.77 -3.51 4.11
CA GLY A 188 -20.72 -3.01 3.24
C GLY A 188 -20.39 -1.52 3.40
N ALA A 189 -21.36 -0.70 3.79
CA ALA A 189 -21.12 0.71 4.02
C ALA A 189 -20.14 0.96 5.18
N TRP A 190 -20.35 0.31 6.32
CA TRP A 190 -19.44 0.43 7.46
C TRP A 190 -18.09 -0.22 7.19
N ALA A 191 -18.07 -1.39 6.52
CA ALA A 191 -16.84 -2.04 6.11
C ALA A 191 -16.01 -1.13 5.18
N GLY A 192 -16.66 -0.46 4.21
CA GLY A 192 -15.98 0.48 3.32
C GLY A 192 -15.45 1.72 4.05
N VAL A 193 -16.25 2.33 4.92
CA VAL A 193 -15.82 3.47 5.77
C VAL A 193 -14.64 3.07 6.65
N TRP A 194 -14.66 1.88 7.24
CA TRP A 194 -13.56 1.33 8.03
C TRP A 194 -12.27 1.22 7.20
N CYS A 195 -12.34 0.57 6.04
CA CYS A 195 -11.18 0.38 5.17
C CYS A 195 -10.56 1.71 4.75
N ILE A 196 -11.36 2.71 4.40
CA ILE A 196 -10.86 4.03 4.00
C ILE A 196 -10.26 4.78 5.18
N THR A 197 -10.99 4.90 6.30
CA THR A 197 -10.57 5.74 7.43
C THR A 197 -9.36 5.17 8.16
N VAL A 198 -9.35 3.86 8.41
CA VAL A 198 -8.21 3.17 9.03
C VAL A 198 -7.07 3.03 8.04
N GLY A 199 -7.35 2.67 6.78
CA GLY A 199 -6.36 2.57 5.70
C GLY A 199 -5.55 3.85 5.53
N ALA A 200 -6.20 5.02 5.57
CA ALA A 200 -5.50 6.32 5.48
C ALA A 200 -4.48 6.54 6.61
N THR A 201 -4.57 5.83 7.74
CA THR A 201 -3.57 5.90 8.81
C THR A 201 -2.23 5.23 8.45
N ALA A 202 -2.18 4.43 7.39
CA ALA A 202 -0.93 3.84 6.90
C ALA A 202 0.12 4.91 6.60
N ALA A 203 -0.29 6.02 5.99
CA ALA A 203 0.57 7.18 5.73
C ALA A 203 1.23 7.72 7.01
N LEU A 204 0.51 7.71 8.13
CA LEU A 204 1.02 8.15 9.43
C LEU A 204 2.11 7.20 9.95
N GLY A 205 1.88 5.90 9.85
CA GLY A 205 2.86 4.88 10.22
C GLY A 205 4.17 5.05 9.44
N VAL A 206 4.06 5.26 8.13
CA VAL A 206 5.22 5.53 7.25
C VAL A 206 5.95 6.80 7.68
N LEU A 207 5.23 7.91 7.91
CA LEU A 207 5.82 9.19 8.32
C LEU A 207 6.52 9.11 9.69
N VAL A 208 5.91 8.41 10.66
CA VAL A 208 6.51 8.18 11.98
C VAL A 208 7.81 7.39 11.84
N THR A 209 7.84 6.37 10.99
CA THR A 209 9.03 5.56 10.71
C THR A 209 10.14 6.38 10.07
N VAL A 210 9.83 7.16 9.02
CA VAL A 210 10.80 8.01 8.34
C VAL A 210 11.38 9.05 9.30
N ARG A 211 10.54 9.69 10.12
CA ARG A 211 10.99 10.63 11.15
C ARG A 211 11.92 9.98 12.16
N ALA A 212 11.59 8.78 12.62
CA ALA A 212 12.37 8.09 13.66
C ALA A 212 13.72 7.58 13.15
N LEU A 213 13.78 7.10 11.91
CA LEU A 213 14.97 6.44 11.36
C LEU A 213 15.79 7.30 10.42
N ALA A 214 15.20 8.24 9.69
CA ALA A 214 15.90 9.19 8.84
C ALA A 214 15.98 10.58 9.48
N ASP A 215 15.02 11.45 9.19
CA ASP A 215 14.83 12.72 9.89
C ASP A 215 13.40 13.28 9.71
N GLU A 216 13.09 14.32 10.50
CA GLU A 216 11.80 14.99 10.42
C GLU A 216 11.63 15.81 9.12
N LYS A 217 12.72 16.35 8.54
CA LYS A 217 12.67 17.14 7.32
C LYS A 217 12.22 16.28 6.14
N LEU A 218 12.76 15.07 6.00
CA LEU A 218 12.36 14.12 4.96
C LEU A 218 10.93 13.61 5.17
N ALA A 219 10.54 13.32 6.42
CA ALA A 219 9.17 12.94 6.74
C ALA A 219 8.18 14.05 6.34
N ARG A 220 8.47 15.30 6.66
CA ARG A 220 7.65 16.47 6.28
C ARG A 220 7.55 16.63 4.75
N ARG A 221 8.65 16.41 4.03
CA ARG A 221 8.67 16.47 2.56
C ARG A 221 7.88 15.32 1.91
N ALA A 222 7.86 14.13 2.53
CA ALA A 222 7.08 12.99 2.06
C ALA A 222 5.58 13.16 2.32
N ALA A 223 5.18 13.91 3.36
CA ALA A 223 3.82 13.99 3.85
C ALA A 223 2.77 14.34 2.79
N PRO A 224 2.93 15.37 1.92
CA PRO A 224 1.95 15.69 0.90
C PRO A 224 1.79 14.57 -0.16
N PHE A 225 2.87 13.85 -0.48
CA PHE A 225 2.83 12.75 -1.44
C PHE A 225 2.10 11.52 -0.91
N LEU A 226 2.20 11.25 0.39
CA LEU A 226 1.44 10.20 1.06
C LEU A 226 -0.04 10.58 1.18
N ALA A 227 -0.36 11.85 1.44
CA ALA A 227 -1.74 12.33 1.50
C ALA A 227 -2.45 12.28 0.14
N LEU A 228 -1.71 12.49 -0.96
CA LEU A 228 -2.23 12.55 -2.33
C LEU A 228 -1.71 11.38 -3.19
N ALA A 229 -1.55 10.22 -2.56
CA ALA A 229 -1.05 9.03 -3.23
C ALA A 229 -2.01 8.57 -4.34
N PRO A 230 -1.54 8.23 -5.55
CA PRO A 230 -2.38 7.60 -6.57
C PRO A 230 -2.92 6.24 -6.12
N ALA A 231 -2.22 5.54 -5.24
CA ALA A 231 -2.67 4.33 -4.56
C ALA A 231 -4.08 4.44 -3.96
N ALA A 232 -4.56 5.66 -3.65
CA ALA A 232 -5.89 5.91 -3.11
C ALA A 232 -7.03 5.40 -4.01
N VAL A 233 -6.81 5.29 -5.33
CA VAL A 233 -7.77 4.69 -6.28
C VAL A 233 -8.11 3.25 -5.89
N TRP A 234 -7.14 2.50 -5.38
CA TRP A 234 -7.29 1.10 -4.98
C TRP A 234 -7.37 0.88 -3.47
N MET A 235 -7.08 1.91 -2.67
CA MET A 235 -7.26 1.87 -1.20
C MET A 235 -8.72 2.06 -0.80
N GLY A 236 -9.51 2.73 -1.65
CA GLY A 236 -10.92 2.97 -1.40
C GLY A 236 -11.69 1.66 -1.35
N THR A 237 -12.29 1.36 -0.19
CA THR A 237 -13.09 0.17 0.11
C THR A 237 -12.39 -1.18 -0.07
N SER A 238 -11.06 -1.22 -0.13
CA SER A 238 -10.28 -2.46 -0.12
C SER A 238 -9.79 -2.81 1.29
N ALA A 239 -9.91 -4.08 1.67
CA ALA A 239 -9.33 -4.60 2.90
C ALA A 239 -7.80 -4.44 2.93
N ASP A 240 -7.14 -4.46 1.77
CA ASP A 240 -5.69 -4.26 1.66
C ASP A 240 -5.24 -2.89 2.15
N GLY A 241 -6.08 -1.84 2.00
CA GLY A 241 -5.84 -0.53 2.60
C GLY A 241 -5.80 -0.59 4.13
N TYR A 242 -6.72 -1.31 4.76
CA TYR A 242 -6.71 -1.56 6.18
C TYR A 242 -5.51 -2.42 6.60
N PHE A 243 -5.18 -3.47 5.87
CA PHE A 243 -4.01 -4.31 6.13
C PHE A 243 -2.70 -3.49 6.06
N ALA A 244 -2.61 -2.59 5.08
CA ALA A 244 -1.48 -1.67 4.96
C ALA A 244 -1.31 -0.79 6.20
N ALA A 245 -2.41 -0.33 6.81
CA ALA A 245 -2.36 0.47 8.03
C ALA A 245 -1.82 -0.33 9.22
N VAL A 246 -2.35 -1.55 9.45
CA VAL A 246 -1.88 -2.41 10.54
C VAL A 246 -0.38 -2.70 10.41
N ALA A 247 0.05 -3.08 9.20
CA ALA A 247 1.44 -3.39 8.91
C ALA A 247 2.36 -2.15 9.04
N ALA A 248 1.91 -0.97 8.55
CA ALA A 248 2.68 0.27 8.68
C ALA A 248 2.84 0.71 10.14
N TRP A 249 1.82 0.54 10.98
CA TRP A 249 1.92 0.82 12.41
C TRP A 249 2.80 -0.20 13.14
N ALA A 250 2.81 -1.47 12.74
CA ALA A 250 3.75 -2.46 13.26
C ALA A 250 5.20 -2.01 13.05
N VAL A 251 5.52 -1.57 11.83
CA VAL A 251 6.85 -1.03 11.48
C VAL A 251 7.16 0.27 12.24
N ALA A 252 6.19 1.18 12.36
CA ALA A 252 6.38 2.46 13.06
C ALA A 252 6.70 2.24 14.54
N LEU A 253 6.01 1.31 15.20
CA LEU A 253 6.27 0.97 16.58
C LEU A 253 7.64 0.28 16.75
N LEU A 254 8.05 -0.56 15.78
CA LEU A 254 9.41 -1.12 15.77
C LEU A 254 10.46 -0.02 15.64
N ALA A 255 10.25 0.93 14.71
CA ALA A 255 11.17 2.06 14.52
C ALA A 255 11.32 2.90 15.80
N LEU A 256 10.22 3.18 16.48
CA LEU A 256 10.25 3.85 17.80
C LEU A 256 10.97 3.03 18.85
N ALA A 257 10.78 1.72 18.87
CA ALA A 257 11.42 0.82 19.82
C ALA A 257 12.94 0.78 19.64
N VAL A 258 13.43 0.61 18.38
CA VAL A 258 14.86 0.53 18.08
C VAL A 258 15.59 1.88 18.18
N THR A 259 14.86 2.99 18.22
CA THR A 259 15.41 4.32 18.50
C THR A 259 15.35 4.69 19.98
N GLY A 260 14.80 3.80 20.83
CA GLY A 260 14.81 3.92 22.27
C GLY A 260 13.58 4.60 22.90
N HIS A 261 12.52 4.83 22.09
CA HIS A 261 11.27 5.38 22.62
C HIS A 261 10.42 4.28 23.28
N ARG A 262 10.42 4.22 24.62
CA ARG A 262 9.68 3.22 25.43
C ARG A 262 9.85 1.77 24.92
N PRO A 263 11.08 1.26 24.72
CA PRO A 263 11.39 0.11 23.89
C PRO A 263 10.64 -1.18 24.25
N ARG A 264 10.28 -1.38 25.52
CA ARG A 264 9.50 -2.55 25.96
C ARG A 264 8.06 -2.47 25.44
N ARG A 265 7.37 -1.32 25.65
CA ARG A 265 5.96 -1.15 25.28
C ARG A 265 5.79 -1.09 23.76
N THR A 266 6.61 -0.27 23.09
CA THR A 266 6.53 -0.14 21.62
C THR A 266 7.02 -1.41 20.93
N GLY A 267 8.00 -2.14 21.50
CA GLY A 267 8.40 -3.46 20.99
C GLY A 267 7.28 -4.48 21.09
N LEU A 268 6.65 -4.63 22.28
CA LEU A 268 5.52 -5.55 22.47
C LEU A 268 4.35 -5.22 21.52
N ALA A 269 3.96 -3.95 21.45
CA ALA A 269 2.86 -3.52 20.57
C ALA A 269 3.20 -3.72 19.07
N SER A 270 4.46 -3.47 18.69
CA SER A 270 4.94 -3.79 17.33
C SER A 270 4.79 -5.27 17.02
N GLY A 271 5.24 -6.13 17.93
CA GLY A 271 5.13 -7.57 17.78
C GLY A 271 3.68 -8.04 17.61
N LEU A 272 2.78 -7.57 18.49
CA LEU A 272 1.34 -7.87 18.36
C LEU A 272 0.77 -7.48 17.00
N LEU A 273 1.11 -6.28 16.50
CA LEU A 273 0.65 -5.86 15.17
C LEU A 273 1.33 -6.66 14.04
N PHE A 274 2.59 -7.07 14.15
CA PHE A 274 3.20 -7.97 13.17
C PHE A 274 2.55 -9.35 13.18
N GLY A 275 2.25 -9.89 14.36
CA GLY A 275 1.49 -11.13 14.48
C GLY A 275 0.13 -11.00 13.79
N LEU A 276 -0.61 -9.92 14.05
CA LEU A 276 -1.87 -9.64 13.38
C LEU A 276 -1.69 -9.48 11.87
N THR A 277 -0.66 -8.76 11.41
CA THR A 277 -0.34 -8.56 9.99
C THR A 277 -0.24 -9.88 9.23
N VAL A 278 0.46 -10.87 9.79
CA VAL A 278 0.62 -12.20 9.20
C VAL A 278 -0.69 -12.99 9.18
N PHE A 279 -1.62 -12.69 10.08
CA PHE A 279 -2.97 -13.30 10.14
C PHE A 279 -4.03 -12.50 9.37
N LEU A 280 -3.69 -11.31 8.84
CA LEU A 280 -4.52 -10.57 7.89
C LEU A 280 -4.26 -10.98 6.45
N SER A 281 -3.01 -11.26 6.07
CA SER A 281 -2.67 -11.71 4.72
C SER A 281 -1.37 -12.51 4.70
N TYR A 282 -1.36 -13.62 3.98
CA TYR A 282 -0.18 -14.48 3.82
C TYR A 282 1.00 -13.72 3.17
N GLY A 283 0.73 -12.89 2.17
CA GLY A 283 1.76 -12.08 1.49
C GLY A 283 2.44 -11.05 2.39
N LEU A 284 1.79 -10.65 3.49
CA LEU A 284 2.36 -9.68 4.43
C LEU A 284 3.44 -10.27 5.35
N THR A 285 3.73 -11.58 5.28
CA THR A 285 4.95 -12.16 5.87
C THR A 285 6.21 -11.48 5.32
N LEU A 286 6.17 -10.99 4.08
CA LEU A 286 7.27 -10.24 3.45
C LEU A 286 7.57 -8.90 4.13
N TYR A 287 6.73 -8.43 5.04
CA TYR A 287 7.07 -7.29 5.90
C TYR A 287 8.28 -7.53 6.78
N VAL A 288 8.72 -8.78 6.93
CA VAL A 288 10.00 -9.14 7.57
C VAL A 288 11.19 -8.41 6.91
N VAL A 289 11.14 -8.17 5.60
CA VAL A 289 12.19 -7.44 4.87
C VAL A 289 12.24 -5.96 5.28
N ILE A 290 11.07 -5.32 5.41
CA ILE A 290 10.98 -3.93 5.89
C ILE A 290 11.39 -3.86 7.36
N ALA A 291 10.97 -4.82 8.19
CA ALA A 291 11.38 -4.91 9.58
C ALA A 291 12.90 -5.09 9.72
N ALA A 292 13.53 -5.90 8.86
CA ALA A 292 14.98 -6.05 8.81
C ALA A 292 15.68 -4.72 8.47
N ALA A 293 15.16 -3.94 7.50
CA ALA A 293 15.68 -2.61 7.21
C ALA A 293 15.59 -1.67 8.43
N VAL A 294 14.48 -1.71 9.17
CA VAL A 294 14.31 -0.95 10.43
C VAL A 294 15.34 -1.39 11.47
N LEU A 295 15.56 -2.69 11.64
CA LEU A 295 16.55 -3.22 12.59
C LEU A 295 17.98 -2.83 12.20
N VAL A 296 18.32 -2.84 10.91
CA VAL A 296 19.63 -2.40 10.41
C VAL A 296 19.88 -0.92 10.69
N LEU A 297 18.86 -0.08 10.56
CA LEU A 297 18.93 1.36 10.78
C LEU A 297 18.85 1.75 12.28
N GLY A 298 18.30 0.88 13.11
CA GLY A 298 18.08 1.14 14.52
C GLY A 298 19.37 1.17 15.34
N SER A 299 19.47 2.13 16.26
CA SER A 299 20.64 2.30 17.16
C SER A 299 20.62 1.37 18.38
N ARG A 300 19.43 0.89 18.78
CA ARG A 300 19.22 0.08 20.00
C ARG A 300 18.43 -1.21 19.74
N ARG A 301 18.75 -1.89 18.63
CA ARG A 301 17.99 -3.03 18.12
C ARG A 301 17.85 -4.23 19.06
N ALA A 302 18.86 -4.56 19.86
CA ALA A 302 18.82 -5.73 20.73
C ALA A 302 17.83 -5.59 21.89
N ARG A 303 17.65 -4.37 22.41
CA ARG A 303 16.82 -4.12 23.59
C ARG A 303 15.31 -4.35 23.40
N PRO A 304 14.67 -3.94 22.29
CA PRO A 304 13.24 -4.17 22.07
C PRO A 304 12.92 -5.56 21.49
N LEU A 305 13.91 -6.25 20.90
CA LEU A 305 13.68 -7.49 20.14
C LEU A 305 12.97 -8.60 20.96
N PRO A 306 13.34 -8.90 22.21
CA PRO A 306 12.62 -9.91 23.01
C PRO A 306 11.13 -9.56 23.20
N PHE A 307 10.82 -8.29 23.40
CA PHE A 307 9.43 -7.83 23.56
C PHE A 307 8.65 -7.88 22.24
N ALA A 308 9.30 -7.55 21.12
CA ALA A 308 8.68 -7.67 19.81
C ALA A 308 8.40 -9.14 19.46
N LEU A 309 9.33 -10.04 19.74
CA LEU A 309 9.12 -11.48 19.56
C LEU A 309 8.01 -12.00 20.48
N ALA A 310 8.00 -11.61 21.75
CA ALA A 310 6.94 -12.00 22.69
C ALA A 310 5.56 -11.52 22.20
N GLY A 311 5.46 -10.26 21.75
CA GLY A 311 4.21 -9.75 21.17
C GLY A 311 3.80 -10.47 19.89
N PHE A 312 4.75 -10.78 19.00
CA PHE A 312 4.48 -11.50 17.77
C PHE A 312 3.88 -12.89 18.02
N VAL A 313 4.45 -13.64 18.97
CA VAL A 313 4.04 -15.02 19.26
C VAL A 313 2.60 -15.10 19.81
N VAL A 314 2.10 -14.06 20.45
CA VAL A 314 0.74 -14.06 21.04
C VAL A 314 -0.33 -14.38 19.98
N VAL A 315 -0.28 -13.76 18.80
CA VAL A 315 -1.32 -13.95 17.78
C VAL A 315 -1.29 -15.36 17.20
N PRO A 316 -0.17 -15.91 16.70
CA PRO A 316 -0.09 -17.31 16.29
C PRO A 316 -0.55 -18.29 17.36
N VAL A 317 -0.14 -18.09 18.63
CA VAL A 317 -0.55 -18.98 19.73
C VAL A 317 -2.07 -18.96 19.92
N VAL A 318 -2.70 -17.79 19.91
CA VAL A 318 -4.16 -17.66 20.05
C VAL A 318 -4.87 -18.39 18.93
N PHE A 319 -4.49 -18.16 17.67
CA PHE A 319 -5.15 -18.83 16.53
C PHE A 319 -4.91 -20.33 16.52
N THR A 320 -3.70 -20.81 16.84
CA THR A 320 -3.39 -22.24 16.96
C THR A 320 -4.17 -22.90 18.10
N ALA A 321 -4.28 -22.24 19.26
CA ALA A 321 -5.09 -22.73 20.38
C ALA A 321 -6.59 -22.80 20.05
N MET A 322 -7.06 -21.95 19.12
CA MET A 322 -8.42 -21.99 18.59
C MET A 322 -8.59 -22.99 17.44
N GLY A 323 -7.54 -23.73 17.06
CA GLY A 323 -7.56 -24.80 16.06
C GLY A 323 -7.24 -24.37 14.63
N PHE A 324 -6.78 -23.14 14.40
CA PHE A 324 -6.34 -22.72 13.07
C PHE A 324 -4.82 -22.88 12.91
N TYR A 325 -4.40 -23.67 11.92
CA TYR A 325 -2.99 -23.94 11.60
C TYR A 325 -2.56 -23.19 10.35
N TRP A 326 -1.74 -22.15 10.54
CA TRP A 326 -1.36 -21.19 9.48
C TRP A 326 -0.64 -21.87 8.30
N TRP A 327 0.29 -22.81 8.56
CA TRP A 327 1.05 -23.48 7.51
C TRP A 327 0.19 -24.42 6.67
N GLU A 328 -0.69 -25.18 7.30
CA GLU A 328 -1.66 -26.01 6.60
C GLU A 328 -2.56 -25.15 5.68
N ALA A 329 -3.07 -24.05 6.21
CA ALA A 329 -3.89 -23.12 5.45
C ALA A 329 -3.12 -22.51 4.26
N TYR A 330 -1.83 -22.23 4.42
CA TYR A 330 -0.98 -21.71 3.35
C TYR A 330 -0.75 -22.74 2.24
N ASP A 331 -0.49 -24.00 2.57
CA ASP A 331 -0.31 -25.08 1.59
C ASP A 331 -1.60 -25.29 0.78
N LEU A 332 -2.75 -25.26 1.45
CA LEU A 332 -4.06 -25.33 0.78
C LEU A 332 -4.34 -24.08 -0.07
N LEU A 333 -3.87 -22.89 0.35
CA LEU A 333 -3.95 -21.69 -0.47
C LEU A 333 -3.18 -21.83 -1.79
N VAL A 334 -1.98 -22.41 -1.77
CA VAL A 334 -1.21 -22.66 -3.01
C VAL A 334 -2.05 -23.50 -3.98
N THR A 335 -2.62 -24.59 -3.49
CA THR A 335 -3.55 -25.43 -4.27
C THR A 335 -4.75 -24.63 -4.79
N ARG A 336 -5.37 -23.82 -3.92
CA ARG A 336 -6.51 -22.96 -4.28
C ARG A 336 -6.16 -21.93 -5.34
N TYR A 337 -4.95 -21.34 -5.29
CA TYR A 337 -4.46 -20.39 -6.27
C TYR A 337 -4.31 -21.03 -7.66
N ASP A 338 -3.77 -22.24 -7.72
CA ASP A 338 -3.62 -23.00 -8.96
C ASP A 338 -4.96 -23.47 -9.55
N GLN A 339 -5.97 -23.68 -8.71
CA GLN A 339 -7.36 -23.98 -9.14
C GLN A 339 -8.07 -22.76 -9.74
N GLY A 340 -7.55 -21.54 -9.54
CA GLY A 340 -8.10 -20.29 -10.05
C GLY A 340 -7.35 -19.74 -11.27
N ALA A 341 -7.60 -18.48 -11.59
CA ALA A 341 -6.90 -17.77 -12.67
C ALA A 341 -5.37 -17.74 -12.46
N GLY A 342 -4.88 -17.82 -11.23
CA GLY A 342 -3.45 -17.84 -10.91
C GLY A 342 -2.69 -19.00 -11.56
N GLY A 343 -3.30 -20.19 -11.65
CA GLY A 343 -2.69 -21.35 -12.31
C GLY A 343 -2.59 -21.20 -13.84
N THR A 344 -3.49 -20.42 -14.45
CA THR A 344 -3.54 -20.26 -15.92
C THR A 344 -2.73 -19.04 -16.39
N ARG A 345 -2.67 -17.97 -15.60
CA ARG A 345 -2.00 -16.71 -15.94
C ARG A 345 -0.50 -16.92 -16.23
N PRO A 346 0.04 -16.47 -17.40
CA PRO A 346 1.43 -16.70 -17.76
C PRO A 346 2.40 -15.87 -16.92
N GLN A 347 3.29 -16.53 -16.16
CA GLN A 347 4.29 -15.86 -15.31
C GLN A 347 5.24 -14.98 -16.13
N ALA A 348 5.61 -15.39 -17.34
CA ALA A 348 6.52 -14.65 -18.20
C ALA A 348 6.01 -13.24 -18.56
N TYR A 349 4.70 -13.04 -18.60
CA TYR A 349 4.10 -11.72 -18.76
C TYR A 349 3.99 -10.99 -17.43
N TRP A 350 3.46 -11.64 -16.39
CA TRP A 350 3.12 -10.98 -15.15
C TRP A 350 4.33 -10.51 -14.35
N VAL A 351 5.47 -11.19 -14.44
CA VAL A 351 6.70 -10.82 -13.71
C VAL A 351 7.20 -9.39 -14.01
N TRP A 352 6.83 -8.81 -15.13
CA TRP A 352 7.17 -7.43 -15.46
C TRP A 352 5.92 -6.53 -15.61
N ALA A 353 4.77 -7.09 -15.98
CA ALA A 353 3.51 -6.38 -16.07
C ALA A 353 2.99 -5.94 -14.69
N ASN A 354 3.24 -6.74 -13.64
CA ASN A 354 2.99 -6.34 -12.25
C ASN A 354 3.73 -5.05 -11.88
N LEU A 355 5.00 -4.93 -12.27
CA LEU A 355 5.79 -3.70 -12.04
C LEU A 355 5.23 -2.53 -12.86
N ALA A 356 4.72 -2.78 -14.06
CA ALA A 356 4.04 -1.77 -14.85
C ALA A 356 2.74 -1.27 -14.16
N CYS A 357 1.94 -2.16 -13.56
CA CYS A 357 0.78 -1.78 -12.75
C CYS A 357 1.19 -0.85 -11.59
N GLN A 358 2.32 -1.15 -10.94
CA GLN A 358 2.80 -0.33 -9.82
C GLN A 358 3.18 1.09 -10.23
N VAL A 359 3.53 1.36 -11.50
CA VAL A 359 3.75 2.74 -11.99
C VAL A 359 2.52 3.62 -11.75
N LEU A 360 1.31 3.09 -11.98
CA LEU A 360 0.07 3.82 -11.74
C LEU A 360 -0.23 3.96 -10.24
N VAL A 361 0.07 2.95 -9.45
CA VAL A 361 -0.19 2.92 -7.99
C VAL A 361 0.70 3.89 -7.24
N VAL A 362 2.00 3.89 -7.52
CA VAL A 362 2.96 4.76 -6.82
C VAL A 362 3.12 6.13 -7.48
N GLY A 363 2.83 6.21 -8.79
CA GLY A 363 2.90 7.42 -9.60
C GLY A 363 4.31 7.82 -10.06
N LEU A 364 4.35 8.71 -11.04
CA LEU A 364 5.58 9.11 -11.73
C LEU A 364 6.59 9.84 -10.84
N ALA A 365 6.11 10.61 -9.84
CA ALA A 365 6.99 11.25 -8.87
C ALA A 365 7.75 10.22 -8.04
N THR A 366 7.09 9.12 -7.66
CA THR A 366 7.74 8.05 -6.89
C THR A 366 8.81 7.36 -7.73
N VAL A 367 8.55 7.08 -9.01
CA VAL A 367 9.57 6.52 -9.92
C VAL A 367 10.81 7.41 -10.01
N ALA A 368 10.62 8.73 -10.20
CA ALA A 368 11.70 9.70 -10.19
C ALA A 368 12.43 9.73 -8.83
N GLY A 369 11.69 9.65 -7.74
CA GLY A 369 12.21 9.56 -6.36
C GLY A 369 13.04 8.29 -6.13
N LEU A 370 12.59 7.13 -6.65
CA LEU A 370 13.32 5.85 -6.59
C LEU A 370 14.68 5.94 -7.28
N ARG A 371 14.75 6.57 -8.47
CA ARG A 371 16.02 6.83 -9.13
C ARG A 371 16.97 7.63 -8.24
N ARG A 372 16.46 8.67 -7.53
CA ARG A 372 17.27 9.46 -6.60
C ARG A 372 17.68 8.67 -5.37
N ALA A 373 16.78 7.86 -4.81
CA ALA A 373 17.10 6.96 -3.70
C ALA A 373 18.23 5.98 -4.08
N GLY A 374 18.16 5.38 -5.28
CA GLY A 374 19.24 4.53 -5.82
C GLY A 374 20.57 5.29 -5.93
N ALA A 375 20.56 6.51 -6.45
CA ALA A 375 21.77 7.33 -6.55
C ALA A 375 22.38 7.66 -5.16
N VAL A 376 21.56 7.89 -4.15
CA VAL A 376 22.01 8.12 -2.76
C VAL A 376 22.59 6.84 -2.16
N LEU A 377 21.96 5.71 -2.38
CA LEU A 377 22.45 4.41 -1.89
C LEU A 377 23.84 4.05 -2.49
N LEU A 378 24.02 4.33 -3.77
CA LEU A 378 25.32 4.08 -4.46
C LEU A 378 26.47 4.94 -3.92
N ARG A 379 26.20 6.16 -3.42
CA ARG A 379 27.21 7.03 -2.79
C ARG A 379 27.67 6.54 -1.43
N ARG A 380 26.89 5.67 -0.78
CA ARG A 380 27.16 5.05 0.55
C ARG A 380 27.37 6.03 1.71
N ASP A 381 27.04 7.30 1.53
CA ASP A 381 27.08 8.31 2.59
C ASP A 381 25.93 8.06 3.57
N ARG A 382 26.24 7.79 4.83
CA ARG A 382 25.26 7.44 5.87
C ARG A 382 24.39 8.62 6.33
N THR A 383 23.89 9.41 5.40
CA THR A 383 23.01 10.55 5.62
C THR A 383 21.59 10.12 5.92
N ALA A 384 20.73 11.06 6.33
CA ALA A 384 19.30 10.82 6.46
C ALA A 384 18.65 10.33 5.15
N ALA A 385 19.10 10.86 4.00
CA ALA A 385 18.66 10.43 2.67
C ALA A 385 19.05 8.96 2.39
N PHE A 386 20.24 8.53 2.78
CA PHE A 386 20.66 7.12 2.68
C PHE A 386 19.77 6.20 3.52
N ARG A 387 19.46 6.61 4.77
CA ARG A 387 18.58 5.83 5.67
C ARG A 387 17.16 5.73 5.09
N LEU A 388 16.64 6.81 4.50
CA LEU A 388 15.39 6.76 3.75
C LEU A 388 15.49 5.79 2.55
N GLY A 389 16.59 5.85 1.79
CA GLY A 389 16.85 4.94 0.67
C GLY A 389 16.84 3.48 1.10
N VAL A 390 17.40 3.13 2.27
CA VAL A 390 17.38 1.75 2.81
C VAL A 390 15.96 1.29 3.12
N LEU A 391 15.10 2.15 3.72
CA LEU A 391 13.68 1.82 3.98
C LEU A 391 12.93 1.56 2.66
N VAL A 392 13.10 2.45 1.69
CA VAL A 392 12.49 2.34 0.35
C VAL A 392 12.98 1.07 -0.36
N LEU A 393 14.26 0.77 -0.29
CA LEU A 393 14.84 -0.45 -0.86
C LEU A 393 14.25 -1.71 -0.21
N GLY A 394 14.06 -1.71 1.11
CA GLY A 394 13.43 -2.82 1.82
C GLY A 394 12.03 -3.13 1.28
N ALA A 395 11.21 -2.10 1.03
CA ALA A 395 9.89 -2.28 0.45
C ALA A 395 9.95 -2.77 -1.01
N LEU A 396 10.87 -2.21 -1.82
CA LEU A 396 11.05 -2.64 -3.20
C LEU A 396 11.50 -4.12 -3.26
N VAL A 397 12.42 -4.54 -2.40
CA VAL A 397 12.86 -5.94 -2.31
C VAL A 397 11.70 -6.85 -1.91
N ALA A 398 10.89 -6.46 -0.93
CA ALA A 398 9.69 -7.23 -0.54
C ALA A 398 8.72 -7.41 -1.72
N MET A 399 8.47 -6.36 -2.50
CA MET A 399 7.64 -6.43 -3.71
C MET A 399 8.24 -7.34 -4.78
N LEU A 400 9.56 -7.25 -5.03
CA LEU A 400 10.23 -8.11 -6.01
C LEU A 400 10.20 -9.59 -5.58
N VAL A 401 10.32 -9.87 -4.28
CA VAL A 401 10.17 -11.25 -3.75
C VAL A 401 8.75 -11.75 -3.97
N ALA A 402 7.73 -10.90 -3.71
CA ALA A 402 6.32 -11.23 -3.98
C ALA A 402 6.09 -11.54 -5.48
N ASP A 403 6.69 -10.74 -6.36
CA ASP A 403 6.59 -10.91 -7.80
C ASP A 403 7.21 -12.22 -8.30
N LEU A 404 8.44 -12.47 -7.85
CA LEU A 404 9.20 -13.68 -8.23
C LEU A 404 8.61 -14.97 -7.64
N SER A 405 7.81 -14.89 -6.57
CA SER A 405 7.13 -16.06 -5.98
C SER A 405 6.10 -16.69 -6.92
N GLY A 406 5.60 -15.95 -7.91
CA GLY A 406 4.54 -16.39 -8.80
C GLY A 406 3.14 -16.46 -8.16
N MET A 407 3.01 -16.13 -6.86
CA MET A 407 1.74 -16.12 -6.11
C MET A 407 0.96 -14.80 -6.25
N SER A 408 1.40 -13.89 -7.11
CA SER A 408 0.75 -12.62 -7.40
C SER A 408 0.83 -12.32 -8.89
N LYS A 409 -0.12 -12.85 -9.65
CA LYS A 409 -0.27 -12.58 -11.09
C LYS A 409 -1.55 -11.80 -11.29
N ALA A 410 -1.45 -10.54 -11.74
CA ALA A 410 -2.53 -9.54 -11.80
C ALA A 410 -3.02 -9.05 -10.42
N GLU A 411 -3.86 -8.04 -10.44
CA GLU A 411 -4.48 -7.41 -9.25
C GLU A 411 -3.46 -6.84 -8.26
N THR A 412 -2.20 -6.71 -8.69
CA THR A 412 -1.11 -6.22 -7.84
C THR A 412 -1.25 -4.73 -7.50
N GLU A 413 -2.02 -3.99 -8.26
CA GLU A 413 -2.43 -2.62 -7.94
C GLU A 413 -3.12 -2.51 -6.58
N ARG A 414 -3.80 -3.57 -6.13
CA ARG A 414 -4.44 -3.70 -4.83
C ARG A 414 -3.59 -4.52 -3.85
N ILE A 415 -3.21 -5.73 -4.24
CA ILE A 415 -2.54 -6.70 -3.35
C ILE A 415 -1.21 -6.15 -2.81
N TRP A 416 -0.51 -5.33 -3.60
CA TRP A 416 0.79 -4.76 -3.19
C TRP A 416 0.70 -3.35 -2.58
N LEU A 417 -0.50 -2.80 -2.36
CA LEU A 417 -0.69 -1.53 -1.66
C LEU A 417 0.11 -1.41 -0.37
N PRO A 418 0.13 -2.44 0.51
CA PRO A 418 0.89 -2.37 1.74
C PRO A 418 2.38 -2.06 1.53
N PHE A 419 3.00 -2.59 0.49
CA PHE A 419 4.41 -2.33 0.15
C PHE A 419 4.59 -1.03 -0.64
N ALA A 420 3.69 -0.75 -1.58
CA ALA A 420 3.74 0.42 -2.47
C ALA A 420 3.79 1.74 -1.71
N LEU A 421 3.05 1.85 -0.59
CA LEU A 421 3.04 3.03 0.26
C LEU A 421 4.43 3.38 0.83
N TRP A 422 5.33 2.40 1.00
CA TRP A 422 6.69 2.61 1.48
C TRP A 422 7.65 3.13 0.40
N LEU A 423 7.23 3.14 -0.87
CA LEU A 423 8.00 3.73 -1.96
C LEU A 423 7.78 5.25 -2.09
N LEU A 424 6.59 5.74 -1.71
CA LEU A 424 6.22 7.15 -1.81
C LEU A 424 7.15 8.11 -1.06
N PRO A 425 7.74 7.77 0.10
CA PRO A 425 8.71 8.64 0.76
C PRO A 425 9.93 9.01 -0.10
N ALA A 426 10.26 8.25 -1.14
CA ALA A 426 11.31 8.60 -2.09
C ALA A 426 11.06 9.96 -2.77
N CYS A 427 9.80 10.39 -2.89
CA CYS A 427 9.43 11.72 -3.40
C CYS A 427 10.02 12.87 -2.56
N ALA A 428 10.36 12.62 -1.28
CA ALA A 428 11.04 13.62 -0.45
C ALA A 428 12.40 14.06 -1.00
N LEU A 429 13.01 13.28 -1.89
CA LEU A 429 14.28 13.57 -2.52
C LEU A 429 14.16 14.46 -3.77
N LEU A 430 12.94 14.69 -4.27
CA LEU A 430 12.69 15.48 -5.48
C LEU A 430 12.73 17.00 -5.20
N PRO A 431 13.24 17.80 -6.13
CA PRO A 431 13.07 19.26 -6.11
C PRO A 431 11.68 19.66 -6.62
N GLY A 432 11.22 20.84 -6.30
CA GLY A 432 9.98 21.40 -6.85
C GLY A 432 8.74 20.57 -6.55
N PRO A 433 8.39 20.31 -5.27
CA PRO A 433 7.40 19.31 -4.88
C PRO A 433 6.01 19.54 -5.48
N ARG A 434 5.62 20.78 -5.78
CA ARG A 434 4.28 21.07 -6.32
C ARG A 434 4.04 20.47 -7.71
N ALA A 435 5.03 20.57 -8.62
CA ALA A 435 4.89 20.01 -9.96
C ALA A 435 4.75 18.48 -9.93
N TRP A 436 5.55 17.82 -9.09
CA TRP A 436 5.47 16.37 -8.89
C TRP A 436 4.17 15.94 -8.20
N LEU A 437 3.68 16.70 -7.22
CA LEU A 437 2.37 16.46 -6.61
C LEU A 437 1.23 16.63 -7.62
N ALA A 438 1.29 17.67 -8.47
CA ALA A 438 0.31 17.84 -9.53
C ALA A 438 0.31 16.66 -10.51
N ALA A 439 1.50 16.17 -10.89
CA ALA A 439 1.60 14.96 -11.73
C ALA A 439 0.98 13.72 -11.06
N GLN A 440 1.19 13.53 -9.74
CA GLN A 440 0.54 12.45 -8.97
C GLN A 440 -0.98 12.58 -8.98
N ALA A 441 -1.49 13.78 -8.68
CA ALA A 441 -2.93 14.05 -8.63
C ALA A 441 -3.60 13.85 -9.99
N VAL A 442 -2.98 14.38 -11.06
CA VAL A 442 -3.50 14.23 -12.42
C VAL A 442 -3.53 12.76 -12.83
N LEU A 443 -2.46 12.01 -12.53
CA LEU A 443 -2.43 10.57 -12.82
C LEU A 443 -3.57 9.83 -12.12
N ALA A 444 -3.75 10.07 -10.81
CA ALA A 444 -4.83 9.43 -10.06
C ALA A 444 -6.22 9.80 -10.58
N LEU A 445 -6.45 11.08 -10.88
CA LEU A 445 -7.71 11.54 -11.46
C LEU A 445 -7.96 10.92 -12.83
N LEU A 446 -6.96 10.87 -13.72
CA LEU A 446 -7.09 10.23 -15.02
C LEU A 446 -7.42 8.74 -14.88
N VAL A 447 -6.68 8.01 -14.05
CA VAL A 447 -6.94 6.59 -13.83
C VAL A 447 -8.36 6.37 -13.30
N ASN A 448 -8.77 7.13 -12.28
CA ASN A 448 -10.08 6.96 -11.63
C ASN A 448 -11.26 7.36 -12.52
N HIS A 449 -11.09 8.36 -13.43
CA HIS A 449 -12.17 8.84 -14.31
C HIS A 449 -12.21 8.17 -15.67
N LEU A 450 -11.13 7.52 -16.10
CA LEU A 450 -11.08 6.82 -17.38
C LEU A 450 -11.32 5.32 -17.26
N LEU A 451 -11.01 4.76 -16.08
CA LEU A 451 -11.08 3.34 -15.82
C LEU A 451 -12.10 3.02 -14.73
N LEU A 452 -12.89 2.01 -15.00
CA LEU A 452 -13.75 1.40 -14.00
C LEU A 452 -13.05 0.18 -13.46
N THR A 453 -12.45 0.32 -12.27
CA THR A 453 -11.70 -0.77 -11.63
C THR A 453 -12.64 -1.80 -10.98
N GLY A 454 -12.13 -2.97 -10.70
CA GLY A 454 -12.82 -3.99 -9.93
C GLY A 454 -12.99 -3.62 -8.43
N TRP A 455 -12.29 -2.60 -8.01
CA TRP A 455 -12.12 -2.17 -6.59
C TRP A 455 -12.66 -0.78 -6.36
#